data_f5b8bebf176b0b7ea5f49d3ac8bcef33
#
_entry.id   f5b8bebf176b0b7ea5f49d3ac8bcef33
#
_cell.length_a   1.000
_cell.length_b   1.000
_cell.length_c   1.000
_cell.angle_alpha   90.00
_cell.angle_beta   90.00
_cell.angle_gamma   90.00
#
_symmetry.space_group_name_H-M   'P 1'
#
loop_
_entity.id
_entity.type
_entity.pdbx_description
1 polymer ?
#
loop_
_entity_poly.entity_id
_entity_poly.type
_entity_poly.pdbx_seq_one_letter_code
_entity_poly.pdbx_strand_id
1 'polypeptide(L)'
;MASTYVNDLRLNEMATGDGSGTWGTTTNLNLEMIAEKFGAGSEALSDASTATITMADGASDAFRSMALTLTGSLSQACTVTLAPNTLSNVWVVQNSAGDVVTLTQGTGANVVIPNGGIRMISTDGGGSGGVVTDVLDMLGGTGNVGLGSGAFGTALTTGTDNVAIGEAAGDALTSGADNTLVGDNAGGALTTGGNNVAVGSGALLVATTAA
;
A
#
# COMPACT_ATOMS: atom_id res chain seq x y z
N MET A 1 9.85 0.12 -36.19
CA MET A 1 10.04 -0.71 -34.98
C MET A 1 8.73 -0.75 -34.25
N ALA A 2 8.43 -1.83 -33.54
CA ALA A 2 7.19 -1.85 -32.70
C ALA A 2 7.41 -0.94 -31.49
N SER A 3 6.37 -0.18 -31.13
CA SER A 3 6.34 0.59 -29.87
C SER A 3 6.55 -0.32 -28.66
N THR A 4 7.23 0.17 -27.63
CA THR A 4 7.45 -0.52 -26.37
C THR A 4 6.71 0.20 -25.23
N TYR A 5 6.38 -0.53 -24.18
CA TYR A 5 5.58 -0.05 -23.03
C TYR A 5 6.17 -0.61 -21.73
N VAL A 6 7.49 -0.49 -21.56
CA VAL A 6 8.22 -1.09 -20.44
C VAL A 6 8.26 -0.23 -19.19
N ASN A 7 7.88 1.05 -19.29
CA ASN A 7 7.84 1.95 -18.14
C ASN A 7 6.58 1.70 -17.24
N ASP A 8 6.66 2.09 -15.99
CA ASP A 8 5.61 1.86 -14.98
C ASP A 8 4.28 2.57 -15.27
N LEU A 9 4.26 3.57 -16.13
CA LEU A 9 3.05 4.23 -16.61
C LEU A 9 2.52 3.65 -17.91
N ARG A 10 3.20 2.66 -18.50
CA ARG A 10 2.84 2.02 -19.79
C ARG A 10 2.68 3.04 -20.92
N LEU A 11 3.49 4.09 -20.92
CA LEU A 11 3.55 5.09 -21.97
C LEU A 11 4.23 4.50 -23.20
N ASN A 12 3.81 4.97 -24.36
CA ASN A 12 4.44 4.56 -25.62
C ASN A 12 5.87 5.12 -25.74
N GLU A 13 6.84 4.25 -25.77
CA GLU A 13 8.25 4.58 -26.02
C GLU A 13 8.52 4.45 -27.52
N MET A 14 8.56 5.59 -28.22
CA MET A 14 8.79 5.65 -29.65
C MET A 14 10.28 5.49 -29.97
N ALA A 15 10.62 4.58 -30.88
CA ALA A 15 11.98 4.47 -31.40
C ALA A 15 12.25 5.59 -32.40
N THR A 16 13.55 5.90 -32.64
CA THR A 16 13.96 6.88 -33.65
C THR A 16 13.44 6.50 -35.05
N GLY A 17 12.69 7.41 -35.66
CA GLY A 17 12.04 7.23 -36.94
C GLY A 17 10.63 6.64 -36.88
N ASP A 18 10.15 6.22 -35.70
CA ASP A 18 8.76 5.81 -35.51
C ASP A 18 7.83 7.04 -35.46
N GLY A 19 6.59 6.83 -35.79
CA GLY A 19 5.54 7.85 -35.61
C GLY A 19 5.59 8.99 -36.64
N SER A 20 6.23 8.83 -37.80
CA SER A 20 6.18 9.82 -38.86
C SER A 20 4.72 10.14 -39.22
N GLY A 21 4.30 11.40 -38.99
CA GLY A 21 2.93 11.87 -39.13
C GLY A 21 1.99 11.62 -37.93
N THR A 22 2.39 10.83 -36.93
CA THR A 22 1.56 10.51 -35.75
C THR A 22 2.24 10.85 -34.42
N TRP A 23 3.49 11.30 -34.42
CA TRP A 23 4.25 11.58 -33.19
C TRP A 23 3.55 12.57 -32.27
N GLY A 24 2.89 13.59 -32.83
CA GLY A 24 2.14 14.58 -32.01
C GLY A 24 0.96 13.97 -31.28
N THR A 25 0.22 13.08 -31.93
CA THR A 25 -0.89 12.35 -31.29
C THR A 25 -0.37 11.44 -30.19
N THR A 26 0.69 10.69 -30.44
CA THR A 26 1.30 9.79 -29.44
C THR A 26 1.84 10.57 -28.24
N THR A 27 2.50 11.71 -28.48
CA THR A 27 3.00 12.56 -27.40
C THR A 27 1.87 13.14 -26.55
N ASN A 28 0.80 13.63 -27.19
CA ASN A 28 -0.36 14.16 -26.45
C ASN A 28 -1.02 13.06 -25.61
N LEU A 29 -1.20 11.87 -26.17
CA LEU A 29 -1.75 10.73 -25.41
C LEU A 29 -0.87 10.35 -24.22
N ASN A 30 0.46 10.35 -24.37
CA ASN A 30 1.38 10.13 -23.26
C ASN A 30 1.22 11.20 -22.16
N LEU A 31 1.04 12.47 -22.54
CA LEU A 31 0.81 13.56 -21.58
C LEU A 31 -0.53 13.41 -20.86
N GLU A 32 -1.57 12.97 -21.57
CA GLU A 32 -2.89 12.67 -20.97
C GLU A 32 -2.76 11.52 -19.97
N MET A 33 -2.06 10.43 -20.29
CA MET A 33 -1.82 9.31 -19.39
C MET A 33 -0.98 9.71 -18.16
N ILE A 34 -0.03 10.65 -18.28
CA ILE A 34 0.68 11.23 -17.15
C ILE A 34 -0.30 12.01 -16.24
N ALA A 35 -1.21 12.79 -16.84
CA ALA A 35 -2.22 13.53 -16.08
C ALA A 35 -3.20 12.59 -15.36
N GLU A 36 -3.61 11.48 -16.00
CA GLU A 36 -4.45 10.44 -15.38
C GLU A 36 -3.82 9.88 -14.09
N LYS A 37 -2.49 9.72 -14.06
CA LYS A 37 -1.79 9.21 -12.86
C LYS A 37 -2.08 10.03 -11.61
N PHE A 38 -2.28 11.32 -11.75
CA PHE A 38 -2.59 12.22 -10.62
C PHE A 38 -4.09 12.38 -10.37
N GLY A 39 -4.91 11.64 -11.09
CA GLY A 39 -6.36 11.65 -11.00
C GLY A 39 -6.95 10.56 -10.10
N ALA A 40 -8.25 10.38 -10.27
CA ALA A 40 -9.03 9.32 -9.65
C ALA A 40 -9.68 8.43 -10.72
N GLY A 41 -9.59 7.12 -10.51
CA GLY A 41 -10.19 6.12 -11.37
C GLY A 41 -11.10 5.17 -10.60
N SER A 42 -11.91 4.42 -11.33
CA SER A 42 -12.79 3.41 -10.75
C SER A 42 -12.76 2.13 -11.60
N GLU A 43 -12.54 1.00 -10.95
CA GLU A 43 -12.57 -0.34 -11.54
C GLU A 43 -13.73 -1.14 -10.99
N ALA A 44 -14.53 -1.73 -11.88
CA ALA A 44 -15.67 -2.55 -11.49
C ALA A 44 -15.28 -4.03 -11.43
N LEU A 45 -15.41 -4.64 -10.25
CA LEU A 45 -15.19 -6.05 -10.04
C LEU A 45 -16.48 -6.85 -10.29
N SER A 46 -16.37 -7.92 -11.06
CA SER A 46 -17.43 -8.92 -11.19
C SER A 46 -17.50 -9.76 -9.91
N ASP A 47 -18.69 -10.29 -9.58
CA ASP A 47 -18.87 -11.20 -8.43
C ASP A 47 -18.17 -12.55 -8.69
N ALA A 48 -16.88 -12.58 -8.33
CA ALA A 48 -16.00 -13.74 -8.48
C ALA A 48 -14.95 -13.77 -7.37
N SER A 49 -14.42 -14.94 -7.07
CA SER A 49 -13.35 -15.11 -6.07
C SER A 49 -11.98 -14.58 -6.55
N THR A 50 -11.83 -14.34 -7.85
CA THR A 50 -10.60 -13.80 -8.44
C THR A 50 -10.92 -12.82 -9.56
N ALA A 51 -10.11 -11.79 -9.69
CA ALA A 51 -10.14 -10.84 -10.78
C ALA A 51 -8.71 -10.42 -11.17
N THR A 52 -8.55 -9.85 -12.35
CA THR A 52 -7.29 -9.23 -12.78
C THR A 52 -7.59 -7.85 -13.33
N ILE A 53 -6.89 -6.86 -12.81
CA ILE A 53 -6.90 -5.49 -13.34
C ILE A 53 -5.56 -5.29 -14.06
N THR A 54 -5.62 -4.89 -15.32
CA THR A 54 -4.42 -4.74 -16.16
C THR A 54 -4.28 -3.31 -16.62
N MET A 55 -3.14 -2.69 -16.34
CA MET A 55 -2.85 -1.35 -16.88
C MET A 55 -2.63 -1.43 -18.37
N ALA A 56 -3.44 -0.69 -19.11
CA ALA A 56 -3.43 -0.70 -20.58
C ALA A 56 -2.14 -0.10 -21.14
N ASP A 57 -1.61 -0.72 -22.20
CA ASP A 57 -0.45 -0.24 -22.94
C ASP A 57 -0.85 0.93 -23.84
N GLY A 58 -0.30 2.12 -23.58
CA GLY A 58 -0.47 3.29 -24.42
C GLY A 58 -1.93 3.74 -24.61
N ALA A 59 -2.81 3.46 -23.69
CA ALA A 59 -4.23 3.87 -23.71
C ALA A 59 -4.67 4.36 -22.34
N SER A 60 -5.72 5.20 -22.30
CA SER A 60 -6.38 5.63 -21.06
C SER A 60 -6.89 4.45 -20.26
N ASP A 61 -6.71 4.50 -18.92
CA ASP A 61 -7.02 3.39 -18.04
C ASP A 61 -7.24 3.89 -16.60
N ALA A 62 -8.37 3.53 -16.01
CA ALA A 62 -8.72 3.92 -14.64
C ALA A 62 -7.69 3.39 -13.60
N PHE A 63 -7.12 2.21 -13.83
CA PHE A 63 -6.10 1.61 -12.95
C PHE A 63 -4.78 2.42 -12.92
N ARG A 64 -4.52 3.27 -13.92
CA ARG A 64 -3.39 4.20 -13.95
C ARG A 64 -3.48 5.25 -12.84
N SER A 65 -4.69 5.65 -12.45
CA SER A 65 -4.93 6.72 -11.49
C SER A 65 -4.37 6.39 -10.11
N MET A 66 -3.79 7.40 -9.45
CA MET A 66 -3.24 7.24 -8.10
C MET A 66 -4.33 6.95 -7.05
N ALA A 67 -5.49 7.58 -7.17
CA ALA A 67 -6.66 7.27 -6.35
C ALA A 67 -7.56 6.29 -7.12
N LEU A 68 -7.64 5.06 -6.65
CA LEU A 68 -8.39 3.98 -7.29
C LEU A 68 -9.54 3.53 -6.40
N THR A 69 -10.76 3.54 -6.92
CA THR A 69 -11.92 2.95 -6.26
C THR A 69 -12.28 1.62 -6.92
N LEU A 70 -12.26 0.54 -6.15
CA LEU A 70 -12.78 -0.75 -6.58
C LEU A 70 -14.28 -0.79 -6.26
N THR A 71 -15.11 -0.96 -7.28
CA THR A 71 -16.56 -1.01 -7.17
C THR A 71 -17.09 -2.38 -7.56
N GLY A 72 -18.34 -2.69 -7.21
CA GLY A 72 -18.97 -3.95 -7.55
C GLY A 72 -20.08 -4.33 -6.57
N SER A 73 -20.48 -5.58 -6.63
CA SER A 73 -21.47 -6.18 -5.71
C SER A 73 -21.01 -7.60 -5.39
N LEU A 74 -19.80 -7.72 -4.82
CA LEU A 74 -19.22 -8.98 -4.41
C LEU A 74 -20.06 -9.63 -3.30
N SER A 75 -20.38 -10.92 -3.46
CA SER A 75 -20.99 -11.75 -2.45
C SER A 75 -19.99 -12.67 -1.73
N GLN A 76 -18.71 -12.56 -2.08
CA GLN A 76 -17.59 -13.34 -1.57
C GLN A 76 -16.28 -12.55 -1.65
N ALA A 77 -15.29 -12.91 -0.83
CA ALA A 77 -13.96 -12.32 -0.91
C ALA A 77 -13.34 -12.55 -2.30
N CYS A 78 -12.69 -11.50 -2.83
CA CYS A 78 -12.09 -11.50 -4.16
C CYS A 78 -10.58 -11.23 -4.08
N THR A 79 -9.77 -12.10 -4.70
CA THR A 79 -8.34 -11.82 -4.91
C THR A 79 -8.15 -11.11 -6.25
N VAL A 80 -7.65 -9.87 -6.21
CA VAL A 80 -7.42 -9.04 -7.39
C VAL A 80 -5.94 -9.01 -7.73
N THR A 81 -5.59 -9.53 -8.89
CA THR A 81 -4.22 -9.48 -9.42
C THR A 81 -3.98 -8.15 -10.14
N LEU A 82 -2.94 -7.43 -9.74
CA LEU A 82 -2.50 -6.18 -10.35
C LEU A 82 -1.50 -6.49 -11.47
N ALA A 83 -1.89 -6.26 -12.71
CA ALA A 83 -1.10 -6.63 -13.89
C ALA A 83 -0.71 -5.40 -14.76
N PRO A 84 0.41 -5.49 -15.51
CA PRO A 84 1.40 -6.57 -15.47
C PRO A 84 2.15 -6.61 -14.13
N ASN A 85 2.63 -7.78 -13.74
CA ASN A 85 3.34 -7.98 -12.46
C ASN A 85 4.76 -7.36 -12.42
N THR A 86 5.11 -6.61 -13.43
CA THR A 86 6.35 -5.82 -13.52
C THR A 86 6.12 -4.33 -13.19
N LEU A 87 4.90 -3.94 -12.82
CA LEU A 87 4.61 -2.56 -12.41
C LEU A 87 5.13 -2.26 -11.01
N SER A 88 5.97 -1.24 -10.90
CA SER A 88 6.36 -0.62 -9.63
C SER A 88 5.61 0.71 -9.48
N ASN A 89 4.65 0.79 -8.58
CA ASN A 89 3.76 1.94 -8.49
C ASN A 89 3.16 2.09 -7.09
N VAL A 90 2.52 3.25 -6.85
CA VAL A 90 1.81 3.58 -5.60
C VAL A 90 0.38 3.96 -5.92
N TRP A 91 -0.56 3.44 -5.13
CA TRP A 91 -1.99 3.78 -5.18
C TRP A 91 -2.56 4.05 -3.80
N VAL A 92 -3.59 4.90 -3.76
CA VAL A 92 -4.56 4.94 -2.67
C VAL A 92 -5.80 4.19 -3.14
N VAL A 93 -6.02 3.00 -2.60
CA VAL A 93 -7.11 2.11 -3.04
C VAL A 93 -8.24 2.14 -2.02
N GLN A 94 -9.44 2.45 -2.49
CA GLN A 94 -10.69 2.30 -1.74
C GLN A 94 -11.43 1.06 -2.22
N ASN A 95 -11.82 0.18 -1.30
CA ASN A 95 -12.67 -0.95 -1.59
C ASN A 95 -14.14 -0.59 -1.31
N SER A 96 -14.94 -0.46 -2.37
CA SER A 96 -16.40 -0.26 -2.34
C SER A 96 -17.11 -1.38 -3.13
N ALA A 97 -16.50 -2.58 -3.20
CA ALA A 97 -16.97 -3.67 -4.03
C ALA A 97 -17.98 -4.62 -3.36
N GLY A 98 -18.28 -4.42 -2.07
CA GLY A 98 -19.30 -5.21 -1.34
C GLY A 98 -18.72 -6.24 -0.37
N ASP A 99 -17.56 -6.81 -0.62
CA ASP A 99 -16.87 -7.77 0.25
C ASP A 99 -15.36 -7.48 0.32
N VAL A 100 -14.60 -8.29 1.02
CA VAL A 100 -13.15 -8.18 1.19
C VAL A 100 -12.43 -8.35 -0.15
N VAL A 101 -11.47 -7.46 -0.42
CA VAL A 101 -10.56 -7.55 -1.56
C VAL A 101 -9.14 -7.81 -1.06
N THR A 102 -8.46 -8.79 -1.65
CA THR A 102 -7.03 -9.04 -1.45
C THR A 102 -6.27 -8.63 -2.71
N LEU A 103 -5.38 -7.65 -2.60
CA LEU A 103 -4.56 -7.21 -3.73
C LEU A 103 -3.27 -8.02 -3.79
N THR A 104 -2.95 -8.57 -4.96
CA THR A 104 -1.74 -9.36 -5.21
C THR A 104 -1.07 -8.93 -6.51
N GLN A 105 0.24 -9.10 -6.62
CA GLN A 105 0.98 -8.91 -7.88
C GLN A 105 1.70 -10.18 -8.34
N GLY A 106 1.91 -11.13 -7.43
CA GLY A 106 2.61 -12.38 -7.69
C GLY A 106 2.43 -13.36 -6.53
N THR A 107 3.50 -14.06 -6.17
CA THR A 107 3.51 -14.99 -5.03
C THR A 107 4.05 -14.38 -3.73
N GLY A 108 4.40 -13.09 -3.76
CA GLY A 108 4.87 -12.33 -2.60
C GLY A 108 3.76 -11.92 -1.64
N ALA A 109 4.06 -11.00 -0.75
CA ALA A 109 3.10 -10.47 0.21
C ALA A 109 1.93 -9.75 -0.47
N ASN A 110 0.76 -9.81 0.14
CA ASN A 110 -0.50 -9.26 -0.34
C ASN A 110 -1.08 -8.27 0.67
N VAL A 111 -1.95 -7.36 0.20
CA VAL A 111 -2.68 -6.43 1.06
C VAL A 111 -4.17 -6.75 1.03
N VAL A 112 -4.76 -6.87 2.21
CA VAL A 112 -6.20 -7.12 2.40
C VAL A 112 -6.90 -5.80 2.71
N ILE A 113 -7.95 -5.49 1.95
CA ILE A 113 -8.77 -4.29 2.14
C ILE A 113 -10.22 -4.72 2.42
N PRO A 114 -10.73 -4.54 3.64
CA PRO A 114 -12.14 -4.82 3.94
C PRO A 114 -13.07 -3.91 3.16
N ASN A 115 -14.32 -4.30 2.98
CA ASN A 115 -15.32 -3.46 2.33
C ASN A 115 -15.45 -2.11 3.08
N GLY A 116 -15.44 -1.00 2.34
CA GLY A 116 -15.39 0.36 2.87
C GLY A 116 -13.99 0.82 3.29
N GLY A 117 -12.99 -0.07 3.32
CA GLY A 117 -11.61 0.25 3.70
C GLY A 117 -10.85 1.02 2.63
N ILE A 118 -9.87 1.81 3.09
CA ILE A 118 -8.92 2.53 2.22
C ILE A 118 -7.51 2.14 2.66
N ARG A 119 -6.63 1.86 1.68
CA ARG A 119 -5.20 1.59 1.92
C ARG A 119 -4.33 2.34 0.91
N MET A 120 -3.20 2.84 1.38
CA MET A 120 -2.13 3.27 0.48
C MET A 120 -1.19 2.11 0.26
N ILE A 121 -1.10 1.64 -0.98
CA ILE A 121 -0.31 0.47 -1.34
C ILE A 121 0.82 0.82 -2.29
N SER A 122 1.86 0.00 -2.30
CA SER A 122 2.89 0.00 -3.34
C SER A 122 3.10 -1.40 -3.88
N THR A 123 3.55 -1.48 -5.13
CA THR A 123 4.03 -2.71 -5.76
C THR A 123 5.51 -2.56 -6.11
N ASP A 124 6.27 -3.64 -6.10
CA ASP A 124 7.70 -3.66 -6.37
C ASP A 124 8.05 -4.03 -7.82
N GLY A 125 7.09 -4.51 -8.61
CA GLY A 125 7.33 -4.98 -9.97
C GLY A 125 8.19 -6.24 -10.05
N GLY A 126 8.24 -7.04 -8.99
CA GLY A 126 9.10 -8.22 -8.83
C GLY A 126 8.74 -9.43 -9.70
N GLY A 127 7.87 -9.27 -10.71
CA GLY A 127 7.45 -10.35 -11.60
C GLY A 127 6.63 -11.41 -10.87
N SER A 128 6.98 -12.68 -11.04
CA SER A 128 6.26 -13.79 -10.38
C SER A 128 6.35 -13.76 -8.85
N GLY A 129 7.37 -13.13 -8.29
CA GLY A 129 7.55 -12.92 -6.85
C GLY A 129 7.03 -11.58 -6.35
N GLY A 130 6.35 -10.80 -7.21
CA GLY A 130 5.90 -9.43 -6.92
C GLY A 130 5.15 -9.31 -5.61
N VAL A 131 5.42 -8.22 -4.90
CA VAL A 131 4.91 -7.91 -3.57
C VAL A 131 3.96 -6.72 -3.65
N VAL A 132 2.85 -6.77 -2.93
CA VAL A 132 2.01 -5.62 -2.61
C VAL A 132 2.20 -5.29 -1.14
N THR A 133 2.60 -4.05 -0.85
CA THR A 133 2.87 -3.56 0.51
C THR A 133 1.86 -2.49 0.90
N ASP A 134 1.30 -2.56 2.09
CA ASP A 134 0.60 -1.43 2.71
C ASP A 134 1.64 -0.40 3.15
N VAL A 135 1.65 0.77 2.52
CA VAL A 135 2.68 1.80 2.76
C VAL A 135 2.52 2.48 4.12
N LEU A 136 1.30 2.47 4.67
CA LEU A 136 1.01 3.06 5.98
C LEU A 136 1.11 2.04 7.12
N ASP A 137 1.17 0.74 6.81
CA ASP A 137 1.52 -0.31 7.76
C ASP A 137 3.06 -0.35 7.90
N MET A 138 3.60 0.73 8.43
CA MET A 138 5.05 1.03 8.37
C MET A 138 5.90 0.19 9.31
N LEU A 139 5.35 -0.73 10.12
CA LEU A 139 6.13 -1.37 11.19
C LEU A 139 5.76 -2.83 11.47
N GLY A 140 5.60 -3.64 10.43
CA GLY A 140 5.62 -5.11 10.55
C GLY A 140 4.87 -5.66 11.78
N GLY A 141 3.56 -5.83 11.67
CA GLY A 141 2.70 -6.36 12.71
C GLY A 141 1.27 -5.87 12.53
N THR A 142 0.32 -6.69 12.87
CA THR A 142 -1.09 -6.39 12.64
C THR A 142 -1.55 -5.25 13.58
N GLY A 143 -2.08 -4.16 13.04
CA GLY A 143 -2.72 -3.09 13.81
C GLY A 143 -1.77 -2.09 14.50
N ASN A 144 -0.45 -2.14 14.25
CA ASN A 144 0.47 -1.19 14.85
C ASN A 144 0.54 0.13 14.05
N VAL A 145 0.59 1.26 14.75
CA VAL A 145 0.80 2.61 14.18
C VAL A 145 2.00 3.25 14.83
N GLY A 146 3.07 3.47 14.08
CA GLY A 146 4.28 4.15 14.55
C GLY A 146 4.57 5.42 13.76
N LEU A 147 4.75 6.54 14.44
CA LEU A 147 5.12 7.82 13.86
C LEU A 147 6.25 8.47 14.68
N GLY A 148 7.39 8.64 14.06
CA GLY A 148 8.57 9.25 14.67
C GLY A 148 9.82 8.40 14.47
N SER A 149 10.99 9.04 14.59
CA SER A 149 12.27 8.35 14.45
C SER A 149 12.43 7.29 15.55
N GLY A 150 12.60 6.03 15.17
CA GLY A 150 12.77 4.93 16.13
C GLY A 150 11.52 4.53 16.90
N ALA A 151 10.32 5.02 16.54
CA ALA A 151 9.08 4.51 17.11
C ALA A 151 9.01 2.99 16.89
N PHE A 152 8.71 2.20 17.95
CA PHE A 152 8.82 0.74 18.04
C PHE A 152 10.24 0.15 17.80
N GLY A 153 11.23 0.97 17.46
CA GLY A 153 12.59 0.50 17.19
C GLY A 153 12.66 -0.64 16.17
N THR A 154 13.56 -1.59 16.39
CA THR A 154 13.66 -2.85 15.62
C THR A 154 13.25 -4.07 16.46
N ALA A 155 12.75 -3.86 17.65
CA ALA A 155 12.47 -4.91 18.63
C ALA A 155 11.08 -5.52 18.49
N LEU A 156 10.12 -4.81 17.87
CA LEU A 156 8.74 -5.28 17.72
C LEU A 156 8.68 -6.52 16.81
N THR A 157 8.40 -7.68 17.40
CA THR A 157 8.41 -8.96 16.69
C THR A 157 7.02 -9.58 16.53
N THR A 158 6.22 -9.55 17.58
CA THR A 158 4.89 -10.19 17.60
C THR A 158 3.80 -9.33 18.25
N GLY A 159 4.15 -8.13 18.75
CA GLY A 159 3.19 -7.20 19.34
C GLY A 159 2.19 -6.68 18.30
N THR A 160 0.93 -6.57 18.69
CA THR A 160 -0.18 -6.12 17.81
C THR A 160 -0.94 -4.95 18.44
N ASP A 161 -1.66 -4.19 17.61
CA ASP A 161 -2.62 -3.18 18.04
C ASP A 161 -2.00 -2.08 18.92
N ASN A 162 -0.75 -1.72 18.67
CA ASN A 162 -0.03 -0.68 19.39
C ASN A 162 -0.02 0.65 18.61
N VAL A 163 -0.07 1.75 19.34
CA VAL A 163 0.16 3.10 18.82
C VAL A 163 1.40 3.69 19.48
N ALA A 164 2.42 4.06 18.69
CA ALA A 164 3.62 4.74 19.14
C ALA A 164 3.86 6.02 18.33
N ILE A 165 3.77 7.17 18.97
CA ILE A 165 3.94 8.48 18.33
C ILE A 165 4.98 9.28 19.10
N GLY A 166 6.14 9.52 18.51
CA GLY A 166 7.26 10.24 19.10
C GLY A 166 8.58 9.55 18.82
N GLU A 167 9.71 10.27 19.04
CA GLU A 167 11.03 9.70 18.93
C GLU A 167 11.18 8.58 19.98
N ALA A 168 11.66 7.40 19.56
CA ALA A 168 11.85 6.23 20.41
C ALA A 168 10.63 5.80 21.27
N ALA A 169 9.39 6.18 20.87
CA ALA A 169 8.20 5.71 21.56
C ALA A 169 8.06 4.19 21.39
N GLY A 170 8.04 3.43 22.50
CA GLY A 170 7.95 1.98 22.50
C GLY A 170 9.10 1.25 21.82
N ASP A 171 10.29 1.82 21.77
CA ASP A 171 11.43 1.30 21.02
C ASP A 171 11.96 -0.06 21.50
N ALA A 172 11.72 -0.41 22.77
CA ALA A 172 12.05 -1.72 23.34
C ALA A 172 10.90 -2.75 23.23
N LEU A 173 9.73 -2.37 22.69
CA LEU A 173 8.55 -3.25 22.66
C LEU A 173 8.78 -4.45 21.74
N THR A 174 8.57 -5.66 22.26
CA THR A 174 8.77 -6.91 21.50
C THR A 174 7.47 -7.63 21.18
N SER A 175 6.68 -7.97 22.20
CA SER A 175 5.45 -8.76 22.07
C SER A 175 4.24 -8.14 22.77
N GLY A 176 4.41 -6.98 23.42
CA GLY A 176 3.29 -6.28 24.05
C GLY A 176 2.24 -5.86 23.03
N ALA A 177 0.97 -5.91 23.43
CA ALA A 177 -0.15 -5.55 22.58
C ALA A 177 -1.05 -4.49 23.23
N ASP A 178 -1.90 -3.82 22.41
CA ASP A 178 -2.90 -2.85 22.88
C ASP A 178 -2.30 -1.67 23.67
N ASN A 179 -1.09 -1.22 23.34
CA ASN A 179 -0.47 -0.07 23.99
C ASN A 179 -0.68 1.22 23.20
N THR A 180 -0.90 2.34 23.91
CA THR A 180 -0.92 3.70 23.36
C THR A 180 0.22 4.52 23.97
N LEU A 181 1.27 4.78 23.19
CA LEU A 181 2.51 5.42 23.61
C LEU A 181 2.71 6.71 22.82
N VAL A 182 2.52 7.87 23.44
CA VAL A 182 2.60 9.15 22.74
C VAL A 182 3.55 10.09 23.48
N GLY A 183 4.64 10.46 22.83
CA GLY A 183 5.69 11.33 23.36
C GLY A 183 7.07 10.73 23.14
N ASP A 184 8.11 11.55 23.21
CA ASP A 184 9.50 11.14 23.15
C ASP A 184 9.80 10.13 24.28
N ASN A 185 10.35 8.97 23.94
CA ASN A 185 10.63 7.86 24.87
C ASN A 185 9.42 7.36 25.69
N ALA A 186 8.19 7.61 25.26
CA ALA A 186 7.02 7.08 25.93
C ALA A 186 7.01 5.54 25.84
N GLY A 187 7.01 4.85 26.99
CA GLY A 187 7.11 3.38 27.06
C GLY A 187 8.45 2.82 26.58
N GLY A 188 9.53 3.62 26.57
CA GLY A 188 10.83 3.25 25.98
C GLY A 188 11.51 2.02 26.60
N ALA A 189 11.15 1.58 27.82
CA ALA A 189 11.63 0.32 28.40
C ALA A 189 10.58 -0.80 28.37
N LEU A 190 9.38 -0.55 27.85
CA LEU A 190 8.29 -1.52 27.81
C LEU A 190 8.61 -2.62 26.78
N THR A 191 8.67 -3.89 27.21
CA THR A 191 9.02 -5.00 26.32
C THR A 191 7.84 -5.91 25.97
N THR A 192 7.12 -6.39 26.98
CA THR A 192 6.06 -7.41 26.81
C THR A 192 4.71 -7.00 27.42
N GLY A 193 4.66 -5.86 28.14
CA GLY A 193 3.43 -5.36 28.75
C GLY A 193 2.41 -4.95 27.70
N GLY A 194 1.15 -5.18 27.98
CA GLY A 194 0.02 -4.81 27.12
C GLY A 194 -0.99 -3.91 27.84
N ASN A 195 -1.94 -3.34 27.08
CA ASN A 195 -3.03 -2.50 27.59
C ASN A 195 -2.57 -1.24 28.33
N ASN A 196 -1.40 -0.69 27.97
CA ASN A 196 -0.87 0.51 28.63
C ASN A 196 -1.20 1.76 27.83
N VAL A 197 -1.47 2.85 28.55
CA VAL A 197 -1.56 4.20 27.98
C VAL A 197 -0.48 5.07 28.62
N ALA A 198 0.48 5.52 27.81
CA ALA A 198 1.56 6.42 28.21
C ALA A 198 1.55 7.66 27.30
N VAL A 199 1.23 8.82 27.86
CA VAL A 199 1.17 10.09 27.11
C VAL A 199 2.07 11.11 27.79
N GLY A 200 3.05 11.63 27.07
CA GLY A 200 4.05 12.59 27.51
C GLY A 200 5.47 12.07 27.33
N SER A 201 6.45 12.98 27.18
CA SER A 201 7.86 12.62 27.09
C SER A 201 8.30 11.86 28.34
N GLY A 202 8.90 10.66 28.14
CA GLY A 202 9.35 9.77 29.22
C GLY A 202 8.23 9.13 30.04
N ALA A 203 6.97 9.24 29.62
CA ALA A 203 5.88 8.53 30.32
C ALA A 203 6.11 7.01 30.22
N LEU A 204 6.00 6.30 31.34
CA LEU A 204 6.24 4.85 31.44
C LEU A 204 7.66 4.42 31.00
N LEU A 205 8.66 5.31 31.12
CA LEU A 205 10.02 5.09 30.61
C LEU A 205 10.74 3.91 31.23
N VAL A 206 10.45 3.55 32.48
CA VAL A 206 11.19 2.51 33.25
C VAL A 206 10.40 1.24 33.50
N ALA A 207 9.17 1.12 33.01
CA ALA A 207 8.34 -0.06 33.18
C ALA A 207 8.60 -1.06 32.05
N THR A 208 9.04 -2.28 32.36
CA THR A 208 9.34 -3.30 31.35
C THR A 208 8.16 -4.23 31.06
N THR A 209 7.29 -4.44 32.05
CA THR A 209 6.17 -5.41 32.00
C THR A 209 4.88 -4.86 32.63
N ALA A 210 4.63 -3.57 32.48
CA ALA A 210 3.37 -2.99 32.95
C ALA A 210 2.20 -3.71 32.26
N ALA A 211 1.11 -3.91 32.98
CA ALA A 211 -0.09 -4.61 32.52
C ALA A 211 -1.12 -3.61 32.10
#